data_380720f82b01dcdb4070cb946833c5a3
#
_entry.id   380720f82b01dcdb4070cb946833c5a3
#
_cell.length_a   1.000
_cell.length_b   1.000
_cell.length_c   1.000
_cell.angle_alpha   90.00
_cell.angle_beta   90.00
_cell.angle_gamma   90.00
#
_symmetry.space_group_name_H-M   'P 1'
#
loop_
_entity.id
_entity.type
_entity.pdbx_description
1 polymer ?
#
loop_
_entity_poly.entity_id
_entity_poly.type
_entity_poly.pdbx_seq_one_letter_code
_entity_poly.pdbx_strand_id
1 'polypeptide(L)'
;MTVRIQNNLIYDSPIYLSLPKENLMKRVSDNVWEAVYTNIEPESYTDCITIILGDIFGDTGPRVLQKNRFVPCNVKLTKQSLFWYTKSQLRLLRNAIYAFNGYPFKSKDLIELFEVKCAEYGWFGFKEIDGDYKGYYPLDKNFTEDKLSDIEKHNVKLILEEEKSR
;
A
#
# COMPACT_ATOMS: atom_id res chain seq x y z
N MET A 1 -29.18 -9.20 0.77
CA MET A 1 -28.29 -8.70 -0.30
C MET A 1 -26.89 -9.26 -0.06
N THR A 2 -26.21 -9.76 -1.09
CA THR A 2 -24.80 -10.15 -1.02
C THR A 2 -23.99 -9.10 -1.74
N VAL A 3 -22.99 -8.57 -1.06
CA VAL A 3 -22.00 -7.64 -1.64
C VAL A 3 -20.71 -8.40 -1.79
N ARG A 4 -20.20 -8.45 -3.02
CA ARG A 4 -18.92 -9.08 -3.34
C ARG A 4 -18.02 -8.05 -4.00
N ILE A 5 -16.83 -7.90 -3.48
CA ILE A 5 -15.84 -6.96 -3.97
C ILE A 5 -14.62 -7.74 -4.41
N GLN A 6 -14.19 -7.48 -5.63
CA GLN A 6 -12.98 -8.07 -6.19
C GLN A 6 -12.01 -6.95 -6.55
N ASN A 7 -10.83 -6.97 -5.95
CA ASN A 7 -9.75 -6.05 -6.26
C ASN A 7 -8.76 -6.72 -7.22
N ASN A 8 -8.76 -6.28 -8.47
CA ASN A 8 -7.85 -6.75 -9.52
C ASN A 8 -6.71 -5.76 -9.79
N LEU A 9 -6.64 -4.67 -9.04
CA LEU A 9 -5.67 -3.61 -9.25
C LEU A 9 -4.38 -3.93 -8.50
N ILE A 10 -3.25 -4.01 -9.20
CA ILE A 10 -1.95 -4.39 -8.62
C ILE A 10 -1.33 -3.23 -7.85
N TYR A 11 -1.58 -2.00 -8.28
CA TYR A 11 -0.94 -0.78 -7.79
C TYR A 11 -1.86 0.11 -6.96
N ASP A 12 -3.16 -0.14 -6.97
CA ASP A 12 -4.11 0.70 -6.27
C ASP A 12 -4.33 0.23 -4.85
N SER A 13 -4.57 1.20 -4.00
CA SER A 13 -4.82 1.01 -2.58
C SER A 13 -6.03 0.15 -2.30
N PRO A 14 -6.08 -0.34 -1.08
CA PRO A 14 -7.22 -1.12 -0.64
C PRO A 14 -8.50 -0.34 -0.81
N ILE A 15 -9.53 -1.08 -1.13
CA ILE A 15 -10.89 -0.58 -1.12
C ILE A 15 -11.27 -0.30 0.33
N TYR A 16 -11.46 0.96 0.68
CA TYR A 16 -12.10 1.33 1.93
C TYR A 16 -13.61 1.27 1.73
N LEU A 17 -14.25 0.43 2.52
CA LEU A 17 -15.68 0.31 2.56
C LEU A 17 -16.20 0.93 3.85
N SER A 18 -16.99 1.97 3.71
CA SER A 18 -17.90 2.35 4.77
C SER A 18 -19.17 1.53 4.60
N LEU A 19 -19.41 0.63 5.52
CA LEU A 19 -20.58 -0.22 5.55
C LEU A 19 -21.38 0.08 6.81
N PRO A 20 -22.71 0.01 6.77
CA PRO A 20 -23.55 0.17 7.96
C PRO A 20 -23.21 -0.81 9.09
N LYS A 21 -22.56 -1.92 8.76
CA LYS A 21 -22.07 -2.93 9.71
C LYS A 21 -20.76 -3.53 9.21
N GLU A 22 -19.63 -2.90 9.52
CA GLU A 22 -18.28 -3.30 9.06
C GLU A 22 -17.89 -4.75 9.42
N ASN A 23 -18.49 -5.32 10.45
CA ASN A 23 -18.15 -6.63 10.97
C ASN A 23 -18.62 -7.81 10.11
N LEU A 24 -19.39 -7.57 9.04
CA LEU A 24 -19.92 -8.64 8.20
C LEU A 24 -19.03 -8.98 7.00
N MET A 25 -18.07 -8.13 6.67
CA MET A 25 -17.17 -8.37 5.54
C MET A 25 -16.17 -9.47 5.89
N LYS A 26 -16.12 -10.49 5.06
CA LYS A 26 -15.17 -11.61 5.17
C LYS A 26 -14.32 -11.66 3.92
N ARG A 27 -13.05 -11.96 4.10
CA ARG A 27 -12.15 -12.25 2.99
C ARG A 27 -12.39 -13.70 2.55
N VAL A 28 -12.75 -13.92 1.29
CA VAL A 28 -13.03 -15.25 0.73
C VAL A 28 -11.89 -15.76 -0.16
N SER A 29 -11.09 -14.86 -0.72
CA SER A 29 -9.85 -15.19 -1.44
C SER A 29 -8.88 -14.00 -1.39
N ASP A 30 -7.71 -14.13 -2.00
CA ASP A 30 -6.66 -13.09 -1.93
C ASP A 30 -7.14 -11.69 -2.32
N ASN A 31 -7.98 -11.60 -3.33
CA ASN A 31 -8.47 -10.33 -3.87
C ASN A 31 -10.00 -10.19 -3.81
N VAL A 32 -10.69 -11.04 -3.04
CA VAL A 32 -12.16 -11.03 -2.95
C VAL A 32 -12.63 -10.96 -1.51
N TRP A 33 -13.52 -10.02 -1.25
CA TRP A 33 -14.23 -9.86 0.02
C TRP A 33 -15.73 -9.99 -0.22
N GLU A 34 -16.42 -10.55 0.75
CA GLU A 34 -17.86 -10.78 0.68
C GLU A 34 -18.54 -10.45 2.01
N ALA A 35 -19.70 -9.80 1.93
CA ALA A 35 -20.61 -9.62 3.05
C ALA A 35 -22.04 -9.96 2.65
N VAL A 36 -22.74 -10.64 3.55
CA VAL A 36 -24.16 -10.98 3.39
C VAL A 36 -24.98 -10.11 4.34
N TYR A 37 -25.88 -9.33 3.79
CA TYR A 37 -26.80 -8.50 4.53
C TYR A 37 -28.20 -9.08 4.44
N THR A 38 -28.84 -9.24 5.59
CA THR A 38 -30.26 -9.64 5.69
C THR A 38 -31.07 -8.45 6.18
N ASN A 39 -32.25 -8.27 5.62
CA ASN A 39 -33.22 -7.23 6.03
C ASN A 39 -32.64 -5.79 6.00
N ILE A 40 -31.99 -5.43 4.88
CA ILE A 40 -31.59 -4.03 4.66
C ILE A 40 -32.76 -3.32 4.01
N GLU A 41 -33.35 -2.41 4.76
CA GLU A 41 -34.19 -1.35 4.25
C GLU A 41 -33.36 -0.05 4.31
N PRO A 42 -32.93 0.52 3.17
CA PRO A 42 -32.15 1.77 3.20
C PRO A 42 -33.06 2.90 3.65
N GLU A 43 -32.91 3.31 4.92
CA GLU A 43 -33.71 4.40 5.51
C GLU A 43 -33.05 5.78 5.35
N SER A 44 -31.76 5.81 5.00
CA SER A 44 -31.04 7.09 4.88
C SER A 44 -29.77 6.97 4.02
N TYR A 45 -29.18 8.13 3.68
CA TYR A 45 -27.88 8.23 3.01
C TYR A 45 -26.72 7.60 3.81
N THR A 46 -26.89 7.39 5.11
CA THR A 46 -25.89 6.76 5.97
C THR A 46 -25.80 5.24 5.76
N ASP A 47 -26.78 4.65 5.10
CA ASP A 47 -26.80 3.21 4.80
C ASP A 47 -26.20 2.89 3.43
N CYS A 48 -25.58 3.86 2.79
CA CYS A 48 -24.89 3.67 1.52
C CYS A 48 -23.60 2.89 1.70
N ILE A 49 -23.34 1.95 0.78
CA ILE A 49 -22.03 1.33 0.64
C ILE A 49 -21.13 2.31 -0.09
N THR A 50 -20.16 2.86 0.60
CA THR A 50 -19.16 3.74 0.00
C THR A 50 -17.89 2.96 -0.28
N ILE A 51 -17.48 2.89 -1.54
CA ILE A 51 -16.23 2.28 -1.98
C ILE A 51 -15.26 3.41 -2.27
N ILE A 52 -14.18 3.50 -1.49
CA ILE A 52 -13.10 4.46 -1.73
C ILE A 52 -11.92 3.67 -2.30
N LEU A 53 -11.61 3.93 -3.57
CA LEU A 53 -10.41 3.43 -4.21
C LEU A 53 -9.28 4.41 -3.91
N GLY A 54 -8.23 3.95 -3.29
CA GLY A 54 -7.04 4.75 -3.03
C GLY A 54 -5.79 4.11 -3.62
N ASP A 55 -4.71 4.85 -3.70
CA ASP A 55 -3.40 4.38 -4.18
C ASP A 55 -2.55 3.88 -3.01
N ILE A 56 -1.81 2.77 -3.17
CA ILE A 56 -0.86 2.26 -2.16
C ILE A 56 0.13 3.35 -1.69
N PHE A 57 0.47 4.26 -2.57
CA PHE A 57 1.44 5.33 -2.31
C PHE A 57 0.80 6.66 -1.91
N GLY A 58 -0.52 6.73 -1.77
CA GLY A 58 -1.24 7.95 -1.41
C GLY A 58 -1.75 8.72 -2.61
N ASP A 59 -2.44 9.83 -2.36
CA ASP A 59 -3.16 10.64 -3.34
C ASP A 59 -2.31 10.96 -4.58
N THR A 60 -2.77 10.53 -5.74
CA THR A 60 -2.08 10.53 -7.04
C THR A 60 -1.99 11.89 -7.72
N GLY A 61 -1.68 12.92 -6.98
CA GLY A 61 -1.17 14.15 -7.59
C GLY A 61 0.33 13.99 -7.92
N PRO A 62 0.92 14.86 -8.74
CA PRO A 62 2.36 14.88 -9.02
C PRO A 62 3.15 15.35 -7.78
N ARG A 63 2.86 14.75 -6.63
CA ARG A 63 3.52 15.07 -5.37
C ARG A 63 4.59 14.05 -5.11
N VAL A 64 5.81 14.55 -4.98
CA VAL A 64 6.94 13.76 -4.49
C VAL A 64 6.52 13.07 -3.19
N LEU A 65 6.42 11.75 -3.22
CA LEU A 65 6.25 10.96 -2.01
C LEU A 65 7.55 11.09 -1.20
N GLN A 66 7.43 11.77 -0.08
CA GLN A 66 8.51 11.86 0.88
C GLN A 66 8.35 10.74 1.91
N LYS A 67 9.45 10.15 2.35
CA LYS A 67 9.46 9.10 3.38
C LYS A 67 8.62 9.49 4.62
N ASN A 68 8.67 10.77 5.03
CA ASN A 68 7.93 11.29 6.18
C ASN A 68 6.41 11.36 5.96
N ARG A 69 5.92 11.18 4.74
CA ARG A 69 4.49 11.12 4.39
C ARG A 69 4.02 9.71 4.07
N PHE A 70 4.94 8.77 3.89
CA PHE A 70 4.58 7.37 3.66
C PHE A 70 4.22 6.71 4.98
N VAL A 71 2.94 6.43 5.15
CA VAL A 71 2.37 5.90 6.40
C VAL A 71 3.15 4.71 6.97
N PRO A 72 3.52 3.68 6.18
CA PRO A 72 4.27 2.54 6.70
C PRO A 72 5.66 2.84 7.26
N CYS A 73 6.26 3.99 6.93
CA CYS A 73 7.51 4.42 7.52
C CYS A 73 7.34 5.21 8.83
N ASN A 74 6.14 5.72 9.10
CA ASN A 74 5.93 6.69 10.18
C ASN A 74 4.88 6.27 11.20
N VAL A 75 3.98 5.35 10.84
CA VAL A 75 2.88 4.89 11.69
C VAL A 75 2.97 3.39 11.88
N LYS A 76 2.86 2.93 13.12
CA LYS A 76 2.83 1.51 13.45
C LYS A 76 1.54 0.88 12.95
N LEU A 77 1.65 -0.02 11.98
CA LEU A 77 0.52 -0.71 11.38
C LEU A 77 -0.05 -1.78 12.30
N THR A 78 -1.30 -2.14 12.06
CA THR A 78 -2.00 -3.25 12.71
C THR A 78 -2.49 -4.25 11.66
N LYS A 79 -2.89 -5.46 12.08
CA LYS A 79 -3.52 -6.43 11.16
C LYS A 79 -4.77 -5.86 10.49
N GLN A 80 -5.55 -5.06 11.23
CA GLN A 80 -6.74 -4.43 10.70
C GLN A 80 -6.43 -3.46 9.56
N SER A 81 -5.35 -2.67 9.68
CA SER A 81 -4.93 -1.77 8.61
C SER A 81 -4.44 -2.49 7.35
N LEU A 82 -4.10 -3.79 7.45
CA LEU A 82 -3.66 -4.61 6.32
C LEU A 82 -4.77 -5.49 5.72
N PHE A 83 -5.97 -5.47 6.30
CA PHE A 83 -7.06 -6.38 5.92
C PHE A 83 -7.41 -6.35 4.44
N TRP A 84 -7.41 -5.16 3.83
CA TRP A 84 -7.85 -4.94 2.46
C TRP A 84 -6.77 -5.17 1.40
N TYR A 85 -5.51 -5.34 1.81
CA TYR A 85 -4.42 -5.56 0.86
C TYR A 85 -4.43 -6.99 0.33
N THR A 86 -4.20 -7.16 -0.97
CA THR A 86 -3.90 -8.46 -1.57
C THR A 86 -2.47 -8.88 -1.22
N LYS A 87 -2.13 -10.15 -1.42
CA LYS A 87 -0.77 -10.65 -1.22
C LYS A 87 0.27 -9.84 -2.03
N SER A 88 -0.04 -9.56 -3.29
CA SER A 88 0.83 -8.77 -4.16
C SER A 88 1.01 -7.35 -3.64
N GLN A 89 -0.06 -6.70 -3.19
CA GLN A 89 -0.01 -5.36 -2.61
C GLN A 89 0.78 -5.34 -1.30
N LEU A 90 0.64 -6.35 -0.44
CA LEU A 90 1.45 -6.48 0.78
C LEU A 90 2.94 -6.60 0.45
N ARG A 91 3.29 -7.42 -0.58
CA ARG A 91 4.67 -7.50 -1.06
C ARG A 91 5.19 -6.14 -1.50
N LEU A 92 4.42 -5.38 -2.26
CA LEU A 92 4.81 -4.03 -2.70
C LEU A 92 4.93 -3.08 -1.53
N LEU A 93 3.97 -3.05 -0.61
CA LEU A 93 3.97 -2.20 0.58
C LEU A 93 5.22 -2.44 1.44
N ARG A 94 5.58 -3.71 1.68
CA ARG A 94 6.78 -4.09 2.40
C ARG A 94 8.06 -3.61 1.70
N ASN A 95 8.15 -3.83 0.39
CA ASN A 95 9.31 -3.43 -0.38
C ASN A 95 9.42 -1.90 -0.54
N ALA A 96 8.30 -1.16 -0.50
CA ALA A 96 8.34 0.30 -0.48
C ALA A 96 9.04 0.86 0.77
N ILE A 97 8.88 0.22 1.95
CA ILE A 97 9.64 0.59 3.15
C ILE A 97 11.14 0.47 2.89
N TYR A 98 11.60 -0.63 2.30
CA TYR A 98 12.99 -0.83 1.93
C TYR A 98 13.46 0.19 0.88
N ALA A 99 12.62 0.47 -0.11
CA ALA A 99 12.91 1.44 -1.16
C ALA A 99 13.17 2.83 -0.59
N PHE A 100 12.33 3.33 0.32
CA PHE A 100 12.53 4.61 1.00
C PHE A 100 13.82 4.69 1.83
N ASN A 101 14.38 3.55 2.19
CA ASN A 101 15.65 3.44 2.89
C ASN A 101 16.84 3.13 1.98
N GLY A 102 16.63 3.14 0.66
CA GLY A 102 17.70 2.99 -0.32
C GLY A 102 18.16 1.55 -0.55
N TYR A 103 17.34 0.54 -0.23
CA TYR A 103 17.69 -0.86 -0.43
C TYR A 103 17.96 -1.19 -1.92
N PRO A 104 19.12 -1.75 -2.29
CA PRO A 104 19.44 -2.13 -3.65
C PRO A 104 18.76 -3.45 -4.01
N PHE A 105 17.64 -3.41 -4.73
CA PHE A 105 16.91 -4.59 -5.13
C PHE A 105 17.71 -5.44 -6.14
N LYS A 106 17.47 -6.77 -6.10
CA LYS A 106 18.02 -7.75 -7.05
C LYS A 106 16.95 -8.31 -7.98
N SER A 107 15.70 -8.24 -7.58
CA SER A 107 14.54 -8.73 -8.33
C SER A 107 14.20 -7.74 -9.43
N LYS A 108 14.13 -8.21 -10.69
CA LYS A 108 13.92 -7.35 -11.85
C LYS A 108 12.64 -6.52 -11.77
N ASP A 109 11.55 -7.12 -11.27
CA ASP A 109 10.25 -6.45 -11.11
C ASP A 109 10.30 -5.33 -10.08
N LEU A 110 11.06 -5.48 -8.98
CA LEU A 110 11.22 -4.44 -7.97
C LEU A 110 12.19 -3.35 -8.42
N ILE A 111 13.23 -3.69 -9.18
CA ILE A 111 14.11 -2.70 -9.83
C ILE A 111 13.28 -1.86 -10.80
N GLU A 112 12.54 -2.52 -11.71
CA GLU A 112 11.68 -1.83 -12.68
C GLU A 112 10.68 -0.90 -11.99
N LEU A 113 10.06 -1.36 -10.90
CA LEU A 113 9.09 -0.55 -10.17
C LEU A 113 9.76 0.61 -9.42
N PHE A 114 10.70 0.31 -8.52
CA PHE A 114 11.18 1.29 -7.56
C PHE A 114 12.33 2.15 -8.09
N GLU A 115 13.24 1.59 -8.88
CA GLU A 115 14.41 2.31 -9.35
C GLU A 115 14.16 3.03 -10.69
N VAL A 116 13.20 2.54 -11.50
CA VAL A 116 12.87 3.15 -12.79
C VAL A 116 11.56 3.91 -12.71
N LYS A 117 10.43 3.20 -12.62
CA LYS A 117 9.11 3.84 -12.72
C LYS A 117 8.81 4.82 -11.59
N CYS A 118 9.09 4.44 -10.34
CA CYS A 118 8.85 5.35 -9.21
C CYS A 118 9.77 6.59 -9.27
N ALA A 119 10.98 6.46 -9.80
CA ALA A 119 11.87 7.60 -10.03
C ALA A 119 11.35 8.50 -11.16
N GLU A 120 10.89 7.92 -12.27
CA GLU A 120 10.28 8.67 -13.38
C GLU A 120 9.03 9.44 -12.96
N TYR A 121 8.20 8.85 -12.10
CA TYR A 121 7.01 9.50 -11.52
C TYR A 121 7.34 10.45 -10.36
N GLY A 122 8.60 10.58 -9.96
CA GLY A 122 9.03 11.46 -8.89
C GLY A 122 8.62 11.00 -7.49
N TRP A 123 8.30 9.72 -7.29
CA TRP A 123 7.83 9.19 -6.01
C TRP A 123 8.88 9.25 -4.90
N PHE A 124 10.18 9.22 -5.25
CA PHE A 124 11.29 9.29 -4.30
C PHE A 124 11.96 10.66 -4.23
N GLY A 125 11.54 11.61 -5.03
CA GLY A 125 12.10 12.95 -5.09
C GLY A 125 12.70 13.27 -6.44
N PHE A 126 13.19 14.51 -6.55
CA PHE A 126 13.84 15.00 -7.76
C PHE A 126 15.27 15.41 -7.44
N LYS A 127 16.14 15.16 -8.37
CA LYS A 127 17.52 15.62 -8.35
C LYS A 127 17.80 16.40 -9.64
N GLU A 128 18.45 17.53 -9.52
CA GLU A 128 18.94 18.26 -10.67
C GLU A 128 20.11 17.49 -11.32
N ILE A 129 19.97 17.16 -12.59
CA ILE A 129 20.98 16.50 -13.40
C ILE A 129 21.04 17.25 -14.74
N ASP A 130 22.17 17.85 -15.04
CA ASP A 130 22.41 18.62 -16.27
C ASP A 130 21.40 19.77 -16.51
N GLY A 131 20.95 20.44 -15.44
CA GLY A 131 19.96 21.50 -15.49
C GLY A 131 18.49 21.06 -15.52
N ASP A 132 18.22 19.77 -15.59
CA ASP A 132 16.88 19.19 -15.55
C ASP A 132 16.61 18.53 -14.21
N TYR A 133 15.36 18.65 -13.70
CA TYR A 133 14.91 17.91 -12.54
C TYR A 133 14.44 16.52 -12.94
N LYS A 134 15.18 15.49 -12.52
CA LYS A 134 14.84 14.07 -12.77
C LYS A 134 14.45 13.36 -11.48
N GLY A 135 13.48 12.47 -11.57
CA GLY A 135 13.13 11.58 -10.49
C GLY A 135 14.33 10.74 -10.06
N TYR A 136 14.46 10.50 -8.75
CA TYR A 136 15.63 9.81 -8.23
C TYR A 136 15.22 8.81 -7.12
N TYR A 137 15.86 7.64 -7.14
CA TYR A 137 15.76 6.61 -6.11
C TYR A 137 16.99 6.70 -5.18
N PRO A 138 16.79 6.76 -3.85
CA PRO A 138 17.90 6.96 -2.90
C PRO A 138 18.71 5.65 -2.66
N LEU A 139 19.40 5.16 -3.69
CA LEU A 139 20.15 3.92 -3.62
C LEU A 139 21.31 4.00 -2.62
N ASP A 140 21.36 3.06 -1.69
CA ASP A 140 22.43 2.90 -0.71
C ASP A 140 23.09 1.52 -0.83
N LYS A 141 24.28 1.47 -1.45
CA LYS A 141 25.05 0.22 -1.64
C LYS A 141 25.48 -0.45 -0.34
N ASN A 142 25.49 0.29 0.78
CA ASN A 142 25.85 -0.20 2.10
C ASN A 142 24.61 -0.36 3.01
N PHE A 143 23.47 -0.65 2.41
CA PHE A 143 22.24 -0.86 3.17
C PHE A 143 22.36 -2.06 4.11
N THR A 144 21.93 -1.85 5.35
CA THR A 144 21.68 -2.90 6.34
C THR A 144 20.33 -2.67 7.00
N GLU A 145 19.69 -3.72 7.52
CA GLU A 145 18.38 -3.59 8.18
C GLU A 145 18.40 -2.72 9.44
N ASP A 146 19.57 -2.48 10.02
CA ASP A 146 19.74 -1.58 11.17
C ASP A 146 19.37 -0.12 10.83
N LYS A 147 19.37 0.24 9.54
CA LYS A 147 18.95 1.55 9.05
C LYS A 147 17.44 1.78 9.12
N LEU A 148 16.67 0.71 9.25
CA LEU A 148 15.23 0.81 9.47
C LEU A 148 14.93 1.28 10.90
N SER A 149 13.99 2.20 11.04
CA SER A 149 13.45 2.58 12.35
C SER A 149 12.69 1.42 13.00
N ASP A 150 12.43 1.51 14.31
CA ASP A 150 11.65 0.49 15.02
C ASP A 150 10.22 0.33 14.46
N ILE A 151 9.63 1.43 13.98
CA ILE A 151 8.32 1.41 13.30
C ILE A 151 8.43 0.61 12.01
N GLU A 152 9.42 0.90 11.17
CA GLU A 152 9.64 0.23 9.90
C GLU A 152 9.93 -1.26 10.09
N LYS A 153 10.78 -1.62 11.05
CA LYS A 153 11.07 -3.03 11.41
C LYS A 153 9.80 -3.77 11.84
N HIS A 154 8.99 -3.13 12.70
CA HIS A 154 7.72 -3.70 13.12
C HIS A 154 6.79 -3.92 11.92
N ASN A 155 6.65 -2.91 11.06
CA ASN A 155 5.75 -2.96 9.92
C ASN A 155 6.20 -3.99 8.86
N VAL A 156 7.50 -4.05 8.56
CA VAL A 156 8.06 -5.08 7.66
C VAL A 156 7.72 -6.47 8.16
N LYS A 157 7.92 -6.73 9.46
CA LYS A 157 7.61 -8.03 10.07
C LYS A 157 6.13 -8.35 9.98
N LEU A 158 5.26 -7.42 10.37
CA LEU A 158 3.81 -7.58 10.35
C LEU A 158 3.30 -7.84 8.92
N ILE A 159 3.75 -7.04 7.94
CA ILE A 159 3.35 -7.20 6.54
C ILE A 159 3.81 -8.56 6.00
N LEU A 160 5.02 -9.01 6.34
CA LEU A 160 5.53 -10.31 5.92
C LEU A 160 4.71 -11.48 6.52
N GLU A 161 4.30 -11.37 7.77
CA GLU A 161 3.42 -12.34 8.42
C GLU A 161 2.07 -12.43 7.70
N GLU A 162 1.46 -11.28 7.40
CA GLU A 162 0.19 -11.21 6.66
C GLU A 162 0.34 -11.70 5.21
N GLU A 163 1.44 -11.37 4.52
CA GLU A 163 1.76 -11.85 3.17
C GLU A 163 1.85 -13.39 3.13
N LYS A 164 2.44 -14.02 4.16
CA LYS A 164 2.56 -15.48 4.25
C LYS A 164 1.25 -16.18 4.59
N SER A 165 0.35 -15.50 5.29
CA SER A 165 -0.94 -16.06 5.70
C SER A 165 -1.97 -16.09 4.58
N ARG A 166 -1.68 -15.47 3.46
CA ARG A 166 -2.51 -15.36 2.26
C ARG A 166 -1.92 -16.19 1.13
#